data_a2fdd3f904c66e362f74810541b63a0d
#
_entry.id   a2fdd3f904c66e362f74810541b63a0d
#
_cell.length_a   1.000
_cell.length_b   1.000
_cell.length_c   1.000
_cell.angle_alpha   90.00
_cell.angle_beta   90.00
_cell.angle_gamma   90.00
#
_symmetry.space_group_name_H-M   'P 1'
#
loop_
_entity.id
_entity.type
_entity.pdbx_description
1 polymer ?
#
loop_
_entity_poly.entity_id
_entity_poly.type
_entity_poly.pdbx_seq_one_letter_code
_entity_poly.pdbx_strand_id
1 'polypeptide(L)'
;LAELDSYQAIDIYINSGGGSVHGGLAIYNILKRYPGEKTVYVDGIAASIASVIALSGDKVVIPSNAQFMIHKPWSYAYGSADELRKCADSLDVCQESIMNVYMEHVKENVSRATIEGKVNKETWLTGKQAAEYFDIEVEECKEVVACESDYFDKYNHVPNFLPKLDKENNIELLQVELDLLGL
;
A
#
# COMPACT_ATOMS: atom_id res chain seq x y z
N LEU A 1 -15.71 -3.22 -12.15
CA LEU A 1 -15.68 -1.98 -12.98
C LEU A 1 -16.36 -2.16 -14.34
N ALA A 2 -16.24 -3.34 -14.97
CA ALA A 2 -16.86 -3.59 -16.29
C ALA A 2 -18.40 -3.55 -16.28
N GLU A 3 -19.04 -3.66 -15.13
CA GLU A 3 -20.50 -3.61 -14.94
C GLU A 3 -21.01 -2.20 -14.62
N LEU A 4 -20.10 -1.23 -14.42
CA LEU A 4 -20.47 0.15 -14.13
C LEU A 4 -20.60 0.94 -15.42
N ASP A 5 -21.54 1.89 -15.43
CA ASP A 5 -21.60 2.90 -16.49
C ASP A 5 -20.26 3.65 -16.53
N SER A 6 -19.66 3.76 -17.73
CA SER A 6 -18.33 4.33 -17.94
C SER A 6 -18.18 5.80 -17.53
N TYR A 7 -19.26 6.46 -17.13
CA TYR A 7 -19.27 7.86 -16.70
C TYR A 7 -19.60 8.06 -15.23
N GLN A 8 -19.88 6.98 -14.46
CA GLN A 8 -20.11 7.12 -13.03
C GLN A 8 -18.82 7.43 -12.27
N ALA A 9 -18.89 8.38 -11.35
CA ALA A 9 -17.84 8.58 -10.36
C ALA A 9 -17.82 7.40 -9.38
N ILE A 10 -16.64 7.01 -8.92
CA ILE A 10 -16.47 5.95 -7.92
C ILE A 10 -15.63 6.42 -6.74
N ASP A 11 -16.01 5.99 -5.55
CA ASP A 11 -15.24 6.13 -4.34
C ASP A 11 -14.55 4.81 -4.01
N ILE A 12 -13.26 4.87 -3.69
CA ILE A 12 -12.40 3.72 -3.41
C ILE A 12 -11.84 3.89 -2.00
N TYR A 13 -12.19 2.99 -1.10
CA TYR A 13 -11.75 3.01 0.29
C TYR A 13 -10.60 2.02 0.48
N ILE A 14 -9.49 2.50 1.08
CA ILE A 14 -8.27 1.71 1.31
C ILE A 14 -7.93 1.68 2.79
N ASN A 15 -7.81 0.46 3.32
CA ASN A 15 -7.25 0.18 4.62
C ASN A 15 -6.45 -1.12 4.53
N SER A 16 -5.17 -1.03 4.11
CA SER A 16 -4.39 -2.21 3.69
C SER A 16 -2.91 -2.07 4.00
N GLY A 17 -2.32 -3.15 4.53
CA GLY A 17 -0.88 -3.30 4.73
C GLY A 17 -0.09 -3.63 3.44
N GLY A 18 -0.72 -3.76 2.30
CA GLY A 18 -0.06 -4.09 1.03
C GLY A 18 -0.23 -5.55 0.59
N GLY A 19 0.73 -6.08 -0.17
CA GLY A 19 0.65 -7.44 -0.71
C GLY A 19 1.49 -7.64 -1.97
N SER A 20 0.94 -8.36 -2.96
CA SER A 20 1.62 -8.64 -4.23
C SER A 20 1.83 -7.39 -5.08
N VAL A 21 3.08 -7.10 -5.44
CA VAL A 21 3.44 -5.97 -6.31
C VAL A 21 2.71 -6.05 -7.66
N HIS A 22 2.75 -7.21 -8.32
CA HIS A 22 2.12 -7.39 -9.63
C HIS A 22 0.59 -7.25 -9.56
N GLY A 23 -0.02 -7.80 -8.50
CA GLY A 23 -1.47 -7.63 -8.25
C GLY A 23 -1.85 -6.17 -8.05
N GLY A 24 -1.08 -5.44 -7.24
CA GLY A 24 -1.34 -4.03 -6.98
C GLY A 24 -1.12 -3.14 -8.20
N LEU A 25 -0.06 -3.37 -8.99
CA LEU A 25 0.15 -2.66 -10.25
C LEU A 25 -0.98 -2.93 -11.26
N ALA A 26 -1.50 -4.18 -11.30
CA ALA A 26 -2.65 -4.49 -12.14
C ALA A 26 -3.90 -3.71 -11.69
N ILE A 27 -4.18 -3.65 -10.39
CA ILE A 27 -5.28 -2.86 -9.83
C ILE A 27 -5.10 -1.37 -10.17
N TYR A 28 -3.92 -0.80 -9.92
CA TYR A 28 -3.60 0.58 -10.27
C TYR A 28 -3.91 0.88 -11.75
N ASN A 29 -3.40 0.05 -12.66
CA ASN A 29 -3.60 0.23 -14.09
C ASN A 29 -5.06 0.06 -14.53
N ILE A 30 -5.83 -0.84 -13.89
CA ILE A 30 -7.26 -0.99 -14.15
C ILE A 30 -8.01 0.26 -13.72
N LEU A 31 -7.71 0.78 -12.54
CA LEU A 31 -8.32 2.01 -12.03
C LEU A 31 -7.95 3.23 -12.89
N LYS A 32 -6.69 3.37 -13.31
CA LYS A 32 -6.26 4.45 -14.21
C LYS A 32 -6.97 4.42 -15.57
N ARG A 33 -7.35 3.26 -16.07
CA ARG A 33 -8.12 3.13 -17.32
C ARG A 33 -9.62 3.34 -17.14
N TYR A 34 -10.12 3.35 -15.93
CA TYR A 34 -11.54 3.62 -15.71
C TYR A 34 -11.84 5.08 -16.07
N PRO A 35 -12.82 5.34 -16.95
CA PRO A 35 -13.05 6.69 -17.50
C PRO A 35 -13.83 7.63 -16.59
N GLY A 36 -14.51 7.09 -15.53
CA GLY A 36 -15.19 7.90 -14.53
C GLY A 36 -14.22 8.53 -13.53
N GLU A 37 -14.66 9.59 -12.87
CA GLU A 37 -13.90 10.21 -11.79
C GLU A 37 -13.69 9.23 -10.61
N LYS A 38 -12.50 9.23 -10.04
CA LYS A 38 -12.11 8.34 -8.94
C LYS A 38 -11.63 9.14 -7.75
N THR A 39 -12.33 9.03 -6.62
CA THR A 39 -11.82 9.52 -5.34
C THR A 39 -11.33 8.34 -4.50
N VAL A 40 -10.09 8.38 -4.07
CA VAL A 40 -9.52 7.38 -3.15
C VAL A 40 -9.47 7.96 -1.76
N TYR A 41 -10.03 7.22 -0.80
CA TYR A 41 -9.98 7.51 0.63
C TYR A 41 -9.10 6.48 1.34
N VAL A 42 -8.09 6.94 2.09
CA VAL A 42 -7.26 6.08 2.94
C VAL A 42 -7.83 6.14 4.36
N ASP A 43 -8.59 5.12 4.76
CA ASP A 43 -9.30 5.15 6.05
C ASP A 43 -8.36 5.04 7.26
N GLY A 44 -7.37 4.18 7.22
CA GLY A 44 -6.42 3.99 8.32
C GLY A 44 -4.99 3.84 7.82
N ILE A 45 -4.77 3.00 6.81
CA ILE A 45 -3.44 2.71 6.30
C ILE A 45 -3.45 2.40 4.80
N ALA A 46 -2.47 2.92 4.08
CA ALA A 46 -2.07 2.48 2.75
C ALA A 46 -0.57 2.19 2.74
N ALA A 47 -0.19 0.93 3.00
CA ALA A 47 1.22 0.55 3.10
C ALA A 47 1.69 -0.27 1.90
N SER A 48 2.98 -0.13 1.54
CA SER A 48 3.60 -0.90 0.47
C SER A 48 2.87 -0.70 -0.87
N ILE A 49 2.49 -1.78 -1.55
CA ILE A 49 1.78 -1.66 -2.84
C ILE A 49 0.38 -1.03 -2.70
N ALA A 50 -0.23 -1.01 -1.52
CA ALA A 50 -1.48 -0.29 -1.30
C ALA A 50 -1.30 1.23 -1.43
N SER A 51 -0.12 1.78 -1.14
CA SER A 51 0.22 3.19 -1.37
C SER A 51 0.25 3.52 -2.87
N VAL A 52 0.70 2.59 -3.70
CA VAL A 52 0.65 2.71 -5.17
C VAL A 52 -0.80 2.69 -5.66
N ILE A 53 -1.61 1.75 -5.14
CA ILE A 53 -3.04 1.68 -5.49
C ILE A 53 -3.76 2.98 -5.09
N ALA A 54 -3.45 3.54 -3.92
CA ALA A 54 -4.06 4.79 -3.46
C ALA A 54 -3.83 5.95 -4.45
N LEU A 55 -2.68 6.01 -5.09
CA LEU A 55 -2.35 7.03 -6.08
C LEU A 55 -3.07 6.85 -7.44
N SER A 56 -3.93 5.84 -7.61
CA SER A 56 -4.71 5.67 -8.84
C SER A 56 -5.90 6.64 -8.96
N GLY A 57 -6.31 7.27 -7.87
CA GLY A 57 -7.38 8.26 -7.84
C GLY A 57 -7.06 9.53 -8.62
N ASP A 58 -8.10 10.17 -9.14
CA ASP A 58 -7.99 11.54 -9.66
C ASP A 58 -7.92 12.52 -8.47
N LYS A 59 -8.49 12.10 -7.35
CA LYS A 59 -8.38 12.73 -6.04
C LYS A 59 -8.00 11.66 -5.00
N VAL A 60 -7.04 11.98 -4.13
CA VAL A 60 -6.64 11.13 -3.01
C VAL A 60 -6.82 11.89 -1.71
N VAL A 61 -7.59 11.34 -0.79
CA VAL A 61 -7.91 11.92 0.51
C VAL A 61 -7.35 11.01 1.61
N ILE A 62 -6.59 11.59 2.52
CA ILE A 62 -6.03 10.86 3.65
C ILE A 62 -6.26 11.64 4.96
N PRO A 63 -6.81 11.02 6.02
CA PRO A 63 -6.89 11.64 7.33
C PRO A 63 -5.50 11.96 7.89
N SER A 64 -5.41 13.05 8.64
CA SER A 64 -4.13 13.54 9.18
C SER A 64 -3.37 12.51 10.03
N ASN A 65 -4.08 11.56 10.63
CA ASN A 65 -3.57 10.47 11.49
C ASN A 65 -3.47 9.11 10.79
N ALA A 66 -3.96 8.95 9.56
CA ALA A 66 -3.78 7.73 8.79
C ALA A 66 -2.30 7.56 8.36
N GLN A 67 -1.93 6.34 8.01
CA GLN A 67 -0.56 5.97 7.69
C GLN A 67 -0.40 5.74 6.18
N PHE A 68 0.71 6.22 5.65
CA PHE A 68 1.13 5.98 4.26
C PHE A 68 2.56 5.47 4.28
N MET A 69 2.82 4.25 3.81
CA MET A 69 4.15 3.65 3.88
C MET A 69 4.68 3.26 2.50
N ILE A 70 5.92 3.67 2.26
CA ILE A 70 6.65 3.36 1.04
C ILE A 70 7.97 2.64 1.37
N HIS A 71 8.24 1.57 0.64
CA HIS A 71 9.45 0.79 0.79
C HIS A 71 9.81 0.03 -0.49
N LYS A 72 11.00 -0.62 -0.48
CA LYS A 72 11.43 -1.50 -1.57
C LYS A 72 10.57 -2.76 -1.64
N PRO A 73 10.31 -3.29 -2.85
CA PRO A 73 9.78 -4.63 -2.99
C PRO A 73 10.79 -5.66 -2.41
N TRP A 74 10.26 -6.72 -1.84
CA TRP A 74 11.06 -7.78 -1.26
C TRP A 74 10.48 -9.16 -1.63
N SER A 75 11.31 -10.18 -1.55
CA SER A 75 10.91 -11.56 -1.78
C SER A 75 11.77 -12.52 -0.97
N TYR A 76 11.27 -13.73 -0.78
CA TYR A 76 12.09 -14.85 -0.35
C TYR A 76 12.60 -15.61 -1.58
N ALA A 77 13.89 -15.92 -1.60
CA ALA A 77 14.49 -16.69 -2.67
C ALA A 77 15.48 -17.72 -2.11
N TYR A 78 15.54 -18.87 -2.72
CA TYR A 78 16.53 -19.90 -2.47
C TYR A 78 16.99 -20.50 -3.81
N GLY A 79 18.22 -20.97 -3.88
CA GLY A 79 18.75 -21.56 -5.10
C GLY A 79 20.24 -21.31 -5.27
N SER A 80 20.73 -21.53 -6.49
CA SER A 80 22.09 -21.22 -6.90
C SER A 80 22.35 -19.71 -6.90
N ALA A 81 23.63 -19.33 -6.95
CA ALA A 81 24.00 -17.93 -7.04
C ALA A 81 23.35 -17.19 -8.23
N ASP A 82 23.18 -17.89 -9.36
CA ASP A 82 22.57 -17.30 -10.55
C ASP A 82 21.07 -17.11 -10.40
N GLU A 83 20.37 -18.04 -9.74
CA GLU A 83 18.94 -17.91 -9.42
C GLU A 83 18.69 -16.76 -8.44
N LEU A 84 19.54 -16.59 -7.42
CA LEU A 84 19.46 -15.47 -6.48
C LEU A 84 19.70 -14.14 -7.18
N ARG A 85 20.67 -14.02 -8.10
CA ARG A 85 20.86 -12.80 -8.90
C ARG A 85 19.66 -12.47 -9.76
N LYS A 86 19.07 -13.48 -10.46
CA LYS A 86 17.84 -13.25 -11.23
C LYS A 86 16.67 -12.77 -10.38
N CYS A 87 16.54 -13.28 -9.15
CA CYS A 87 15.53 -12.78 -8.22
C CYS A 87 15.79 -11.31 -7.86
N ALA A 88 17.04 -10.96 -7.55
CA ALA A 88 17.43 -9.57 -7.27
C ALA A 88 17.14 -8.65 -8.46
N ASP A 89 17.53 -9.03 -9.68
CA ASP A 89 17.25 -8.26 -10.90
C ASP A 89 15.73 -8.04 -11.10
N SER A 90 14.92 -9.05 -10.79
CA SER A 90 13.45 -8.94 -10.87
C SER A 90 12.88 -7.97 -9.84
N LEU A 91 13.45 -7.91 -8.64
CA LEU A 91 13.06 -6.93 -7.61
C LEU A 91 13.44 -5.50 -8.02
N ASP A 92 14.58 -5.30 -8.68
CA ASP A 92 14.98 -4.00 -9.21
C ASP A 92 14.00 -3.51 -10.29
N VAL A 93 13.53 -4.39 -11.19
CA VAL A 93 12.49 -4.06 -12.18
C VAL A 93 11.16 -3.70 -11.50
N CYS A 94 10.77 -4.45 -10.46
CA CYS A 94 9.57 -4.12 -9.66
C CYS A 94 9.71 -2.75 -8.98
N GLN A 95 10.88 -2.47 -8.40
CA GLN A 95 11.14 -1.17 -7.77
C GLN A 95 11.03 -0.03 -8.78
N GLU A 96 11.60 -0.18 -9.96
CA GLU A 96 11.51 0.84 -11.01
C GLU A 96 10.05 1.10 -11.42
N SER A 97 9.25 0.04 -11.54
CA SER A 97 7.82 0.16 -11.85
C SER A 97 7.04 0.93 -10.78
N ILE A 98 7.32 0.65 -9.50
CA ILE A 98 6.73 1.37 -8.36
C ILE A 98 7.19 2.83 -8.36
N MET A 99 8.48 3.07 -8.57
CA MET A 99 9.05 4.42 -8.61
C MET A 99 8.45 5.26 -9.72
N ASN A 100 8.16 4.68 -10.89
CA ASN A 100 7.50 5.40 -11.97
C ASN A 100 6.13 5.90 -11.54
N VAL A 101 5.32 5.05 -10.87
CA VAL A 101 4.02 5.48 -10.33
C VAL A 101 4.20 6.60 -9.29
N TYR A 102 5.12 6.45 -8.33
CA TYR A 102 5.31 7.51 -7.34
C TYR A 102 5.67 8.84 -8.02
N MET A 103 6.57 8.82 -9.00
CA MET A 103 7.01 10.05 -9.68
C MET A 103 5.94 10.73 -10.53
N GLU A 104 4.90 10.01 -10.95
CA GLU A 104 3.72 10.61 -11.60
C GLU A 104 2.85 11.42 -10.62
N HIS A 105 2.97 11.16 -9.32
CA HIS A 105 2.09 11.71 -8.28
C HIS A 105 2.82 12.56 -7.22
N VAL A 106 4.11 12.85 -7.42
CA VAL A 106 4.84 13.76 -6.52
C VAL A 106 4.58 15.22 -6.86
N LYS A 107 4.69 16.07 -5.86
CA LYS A 107 4.66 17.53 -6.05
C LYS A 107 5.87 18.00 -6.87
N GLU A 108 5.72 19.11 -7.59
CA GLU A 108 6.72 19.65 -8.51
C GLU A 108 8.12 19.87 -7.89
N ASN A 109 8.16 20.17 -6.59
CA ASN A 109 9.41 20.42 -5.88
C ASN A 109 10.07 19.16 -5.29
N VAL A 110 9.50 17.97 -5.52
CA VAL A 110 9.99 16.70 -4.98
C VAL A 110 10.81 15.95 -6.02
N SER A 111 12.09 15.73 -5.74
CA SER A 111 12.97 15.02 -6.64
C SER A 111 12.81 13.50 -6.53
N ARG A 112 13.13 12.77 -7.62
CA ARG A 112 13.22 11.31 -7.62
C ARG A 112 14.14 10.79 -6.51
N ALA A 113 15.30 11.42 -6.32
CA ALA A 113 16.26 11.03 -5.28
C ALA A 113 15.67 11.13 -3.87
N THR A 114 14.78 12.09 -3.63
CA THR A 114 14.07 12.23 -2.36
C THR A 114 13.17 11.03 -2.09
N ILE A 115 12.38 10.61 -3.07
CA ILE A 115 11.47 9.45 -2.94
C ILE A 115 12.27 8.15 -2.85
N GLU A 116 13.30 7.96 -3.68
CA GLU A 116 14.20 6.79 -3.59
C GLU A 116 14.83 6.67 -2.20
N GLY A 117 15.28 7.77 -1.63
CA GLY A 117 15.83 7.80 -0.28
C GLY A 117 14.83 7.33 0.78
N LYS A 118 13.55 7.66 0.62
CA LYS A 118 12.48 7.21 1.51
C LYS A 118 12.10 5.75 1.28
N VAL A 119 11.97 5.33 0.03
CA VAL A 119 11.72 3.93 -0.35
C VAL A 119 12.84 3.02 0.18
N ASN A 120 14.09 3.43 0.03
CA ASN A 120 15.26 2.68 0.51
C ASN A 120 15.29 2.50 2.04
N LYS A 121 14.66 3.41 2.79
CA LYS A 121 14.64 3.42 4.26
C LYS A 121 13.37 2.83 4.87
N GLU A 122 12.45 2.35 4.04
CA GLU A 122 11.12 1.95 4.53
C GLU A 122 10.51 3.08 5.38
N THR A 123 9.89 4.03 4.72
CA THR A 123 9.42 5.25 5.39
C THR A 123 7.93 5.19 5.66
N TRP A 124 7.57 5.34 6.91
CA TRP A 124 6.21 5.50 7.40
C TRP A 124 5.90 6.98 7.55
N LEU A 125 4.82 7.42 6.93
CA LEU A 125 4.37 8.80 6.89
C LEU A 125 2.97 8.90 7.47
N THR A 126 2.72 9.92 8.28
CA THR A 126 1.34 10.33 8.58
C THR A 126 0.70 10.94 7.33
N GLY A 127 -0.63 11.07 7.29
CA GLY A 127 -1.32 11.74 6.18
C GLY A 127 -0.75 13.13 5.89
N LYS A 128 -0.46 13.93 6.92
CA LYS A 128 0.20 15.24 6.78
C LYS A 128 1.57 15.15 6.14
N GLN A 129 2.40 14.18 6.55
CA GLN A 129 3.73 13.98 5.99
C GLN A 129 3.68 13.44 4.55
N ALA A 130 2.74 12.54 4.23
CA ALA A 130 2.55 12.07 2.87
C ALA A 130 2.21 13.22 1.90
N ALA A 131 1.35 14.12 2.33
CA ALA A 131 0.96 15.30 1.57
C ALA A 131 2.09 16.33 1.38
N GLU A 132 3.23 16.21 2.07
CA GLU A 132 4.42 17.02 1.78
C GLU A 132 5.10 16.58 0.47
N TYR A 133 4.97 15.31 0.11
CA TYR A 133 5.65 14.69 -1.04
C TYR A 133 4.72 14.40 -2.21
N PHE A 134 3.51 13.94 -1.94
CA PHE A 134 2.55 13.49 -2.94
C PHE A 134 1.37 14.47 -3.07
N ASP A 135 0.71 14.41 -4.22
CA ASP A 135 -0.51 15.17 -4.48
C ASP A 135 -1.70 14.47 -3.77
N ILE A 136 -1.80 14.71 -2.49
CA ILE A 136 -2.76 14.11 -1.55
C ILE A 136 -3.41 15.22 -0.74
N GLU A 137 -4.73 15.20 -0.63
CA GLU A 137 -5.48 16.07 0.25
C GLU A 137 -5.56 15.49 1.67
N VAL A 138 -5.28 16.33 2.66
CA VAL A 138 -5.37 15.94 4.07
C VAL A 138 -6.70 16.34 4.64
N GLU A 139 -7.43 15.39 5.23
CA GLU A 139 -8.66 15.64 5.97
C GLU A 139 -8.39 15.64 7.48
N GLU A 140 -9.08 16.52 8.22
CA GLU A 140 -9.04 16.49 9.69
C GLU A 140 -9.75 15.22 10.19
N CYS A 141 -9.05 14.48 11.04
CA CYS A 141 -9.54 13.19 11.51
C CYS A 141 -10.72 13.33 12.48
N LYS A 142 -11.76 12.52 12.24
CA LYS A 142 -12.89 12.38 13.15
C LYS A 142 -12.85 11.08 13.96
N GLU A 143 -12.33 9.99 13.38
CA GLU A 143 -12.21 8.66 14.02
C GLU A 143 -11.03 7.89 13.41
N VAL A 144 -10.45 6.96 14.18
CA VAL A 144 -9.34 6.08 13.71
C VAL A 144 -9.92 4.72 13.36
N VAL A 145 -9.61 4.24 12.16
CA VAL A 145 -9.95 2.88 11.72
C VAL A 145 -8.75 1.97 11.95
N ALA A 146 -8.94 0.88 12.70
CA ALA A 146 -7.90 -0.11 12.92
C ALA A 146 -7.65 -0.93 11.65
N CYS A 147 -6.40 -1.30 11.41
CA CYS A 147 -5.99 -2.21 10.36
C CYS A 147 -5.08 -3.29 10.93
N GLU A 148 -5.38 -4.54 10.63
CA GLU A 148 -4.50 -5.67 10.88
C GLU A 148 -3.92 -6.18 9.56
N SER A 149 -2.68 -6.64 9.57
CA SER A 149 -2.05 -7.20 8.38
C SER A 149 -0.90 -8.14 8.73
N ASP A 150 -0.90 -9.34 8.13
CA ASP A 150 0.21 -10.31 8.21
C ASP A 150 1.54 -9.74 7.68
N TYR A 151 1.48 -8.66 6.91
CA TYR A 151 2.66 -8.01 6.36
C TYR A 151 3.40 -7.15 7.37
N PHE A 152 2.78 -6.72 8.46
CA PHE A 152 3.45 -5.90 9.48
C PHE A 152 4.65 -6.61 10.11
N ASP A 153 4.58 -7.92 10.31
CA ASP A 153 5.70 -8.73 10.82
C ASP A 153 6.92 -8.76 9.88
N LYS A 154 6.75 -8.31 8.64
CA LYS A 154 7.77 -8.35 7.58
C LYS A 154 8.41 -6.99 7.31
N TYR A 155 7.90 -5.93 7.93
CA TYR A 155 8.44 -4.58 7.81
C TYR A 155 9.43 -4.28 8.93
N ASN A 156 10.46 -3.48 8.65
CA ASN A 156 11.55 -3.23 9.59
C ASN A 156 11.23 -2.12 10.60
N HIS A 157 10.41 -1.15 10.22
CA HIS A 157 10.17 0.07 11.01
C HIS A 157 8.69 0.30 11.34
N VAL A 158 7.92 -0.79 11.52
CA VAL A 158 6.49 -0.69 11.86
C VAL A 158 6.29 0.13 13.13
N PRO A 159 5.48 1.18 13.09
CA PRO A 159 5.17 1.95 14.28
C PRO A 159 4.53 1.10 15.39
N ASN A 160 4.94 1.30 16.64
CA ASN A 160 4.52 0.46 17.78
C ASN A 160 3.01 0.51 18.08
N PHE A 161 2.28 1.49 17.54
CA PHE A 161 0.83 1.62 17.75
C PHE A 161 0.00 0.80 16.74
N LEU A 162 0.62 0.26 15.69
CA LEU A 162 -0.07 -0.66 14.78
C LEU A 162 -0.11 -2.05 15.43
N PRO A 163 -1.28 -2.72 15.43
CA PRO A 163 -1.41 -4.03 16.01
C PRO A 163 -0.53 -5.02 15.25
N LYS A 164 0.25 -5.80 16.01
CA LYS A 164 0.90 -6.99 15.47
C LYS A 164 -0.04 -8.16 15.73
N LEU A 165 -0.21 -9.01 14.70
CA LEU A 165 -0.97 -10.24 14.85
C LEU A 165 -0.36 -11.07 16.00
N ASP A 166 -1.14 -11.29 17.04
CA ASP A 166 -0.79 -12.23 18.08
C ASP A 166 -1.07 -13.65 17.55
N LYS A 167 -0.01 -14.33 17.12
CA LYS A 167 -0.10 -15.66 16.50
C LYS A 167 -0.73 -16.71 17.40
N GLU A 168 -0.67 -16.52 18.72
CA GLU A 168 -1.28 -17.44 19.69
C GLU A 168 -2.82 -17.28 19.70
N ASN A 169 -3.33 -16.06 19.65
CA ASN A 169 -4.78 -15.80 19.57
C ASN A 169 -5.41 -16.20 18.24
N ASN A 170 -4.64 -16.19 17.15
CA ASN A 170 -5.13 -16.60 15.83
C ASN A 170 -5.32 -18.11 15.72
N ILE A 171 -4.55 -18.91 16.44
CA ILE A 171 -4.72 -20.37 16.50
C ILE A 171 -6.00 -20.72 17.27
N GLU A 172 -6.31 -20.03 18.37
CA GLU A 172 -7.57 -20.23 19.11
C GLU A 172 -8.79 -19.82 18.28
N LEU A 173 -8.73 -18.70 17.54
CA LEU A 173 -9.82 -18.26 16.64
C LEU A 173 -10.04 -19.25 15.50
N LEU A 174 -8.98 -19.74 14.86
CA LEU A 174 -9.07 -20.77 13.81
C LEU A 174 -9.61 -22.10 14.37
N GLN A 175 -9.25 -22.46 15.59
CA GLN A 175 -9.77 -23.66 16.24
C GLN A 175 -11.27 -23.53 16.54
N VAL A 176 -11.71 -22.36 17.00
CA VAL A 176 -13.13 -22.06 17.22
C VAL A 176 -13.92 -22.05 15.88
N GLU A 177 -13.34 -21.53 14.80
CA GLU A 177 -13.99 -21.58 13.48
C GLU A 177 -14.06 -23.02 12.95
N LEU A 178 -13.01 -23.83 13.12
CA LEU A 178 -13.01 -25.26 12.72
C LEU A 178 -14.02 -26.06 13.54
N ASP A 179 -14.11 -25.83 14.84
CA ASP A 179 -15.09 -26.48 15.73
C ASP A 179 -16.54 -26.07 15.38
N LEU A 180 -16.78 -24.83 14.95
CA LEU A 180 -18.08 -24.35 14.45
C LEU A 180 -18.46 -24.95 13.10
N LEU A 181 -17.48 -25.31 12.27
CA LEU A 181 -17.69 -25.97 10.97
C LEU A 181 -17.76 -27.50 11.08
N GLY A 182 -17.53 -28.07 12.27
CA GLY A 182 -17.57 -29.51 12.54
C GLY A 182 -16.46 -30.32 11.82
N LEU A 183 -15.27 -29.69 11.64
CA LEU A 183 -14.10 -30.27 10.97
C LEU A 183 -13.03 -30.62 11.98
#